data_c27b73dac044a2b64ec305259a81d73f
#
_entry.id   c27b73dac044a2b64ec305259a81d73f
#
_cell.length_a   1.000
_cell.length_b   1.000
_cell.length_c   1.000
_cell.angle_alpha   90.00
_cell.angle_beta   90.00
_cell.angle_gamma   90.00
#
_symmetry.space_group_name_H-M   'P 1'
#
loop_
_entity.id
_entity.type
_entity.pdbx_description
1 polymer ?
#
loop_
_entity_poly.entity_id
_entity_poly.type
_entity_poly.pdbx_seq_one_letter_code
_entity_poly.pdbx_strand_id
1 'polypeptide(L)'
;MIGAGAAGSSTAFHLARLGHRVTVLERERSERIKPCGGGMAASVQQWFPFDLQSAVDDVIQQVDFSWCLSDPVVAELPGSAPFWIVKRERLDALLLEQAIALGANLKRSFEVADLERDENHWLVRSKEGEVIEAKAVVLADGSGSPWPTRFGIGPRTVHMAKTLSVRLEGMGTLQPGTARFEFGLVHHGFAWAFPLANGINVGVGTFIGRRASDAEAVLEQLLPDLGFSSIDGLRQNADLRVWNGHTPLHGKGILAVGDAASLCDPFLAEGLRPSLMSGCEAAASLDSWLKETQPDLSNYTARMRERWGDSMAWGRRIAQVFYRFPKVGYQLGIKRPTAPQRIAQILSGEMGYGDIAQRVIRRLMLQRG
;
A
#
# COMPACT_ATOMS: atom_id res chain seq x y z
N MET A 1 12.51 -1.69 15.26
CA MET A 1 11.61 -1.86 14.09
C MET A 1 11.15 -3.29 14.04
N ILE A 2 9.86 -3.56 14.02
CA ILE A 2 9.31 -4.90 13.90
C ILE A 2 8.81 -5.10 12.47
N GLY A 3 9.53 -5.89 11.67
CA GLY A 3 9.32 -6.13 10.25
C GLY A 3 10.22 -5.32 9.33
N ALA A 4 10.80 -6.00 8.32
CA ALA A 4 11.69 -5.46 7.30
C ALA A 4 11.00 -5.28 5.92
N GLY A 5 9.68 -5.16 5.88
CA GLY A 5 8.96 -4.81 4.66
C GLY A 5 9.09 -3.33 4.30
N ALA A 6 8.46 -2.89 3.22
CA ALA A 6 8.58 -1.53 2.67
C ALA A 6 8.43 -0.43 3.74
N ALA A 7 7.43 -0.51 4.63
CA ALA A 7 7.21 0.51 5.67
C ALA A 7 8.33 0.50 6.73
N GLY A 8 8.74 -0.70 7.21
CA GLY A 8 9.79 -0.85 8.20
C GLY A 8 11.15 -0.42 7.66
N SER A 9 11.51 -0.85 6.45
CA SER A 9 12.77 -0.48 5.81
C SER A 9 12.83 1.01 5.48
N SER A 10 11.71 1.62 5.02
CA SER A 10 11.61 3.06 4.84
C SER A 10 11.85 3.82 6.16
N THR A 11 11.20 3.40 7.25
CA THR A 11 11.41 4.03 8.56
C THR A 11 12.85 3.86 9.04
N ALA A 12 13.40 2.65 8.89
CA ALA A 12 14.78 2.36 9.30
C ALA A 12 15.80 3.19 8.54
N PHE A 13 15.63 3.33 7.22
CA PHE A 13 16.48 4.18 6.39
C PHE A 13 16.46 5.63 6.87
N HIS A 14 15.28 6.21 7.04
CA HIS A 14 15.17 7.61 7.44
C HIS A 14 15.71 7.88 8.85
N LEU A 15 15.48 6.96 9.81
CA LEU A 15 16.03 7.08 11.17
C LEU A 15 17.55 6.92 11.19
N ALA A 16 18.10 5.95 10.46
CA ALA A 16 19.55 5.76 10.36
C ALA A 16 20.23 6.97 9.72
N ARG A 17 19.62 7.54 8.68
CA ARG A 17 20.09 8.79 8.04
C ARG A 17 20.09 10.00 8.99
N LEU A 18 19.19 10.02 9.98
CA LEU A 18 19.12 11.03 11.03
C LEU A 18 20.08 10.75 12.19
N GLY A 19 20.89 9.68 12.11
CA GLY A 19 21.91 9.32 13.10
C GLY A 19 21.42 8.49 14.28
N HIS A 20 20.18 7.97 14.23
CA HIS A 20 19.67 7.12 15.29
C HIS A 20 20.16 5.67 15.14
N ARG A 21 20.40 5.01 16.30
CA ARG A 21 20.65 3.57 16.34
C ARG A 21 19.36 2.81 16.08
N VAL A 22 19.29 2.09 14.98
CA VAL A 22 18.11 1.35 14.54
C VAL A 22 18.40 -0.14 14.52
N THR A 23 17.54 -0.96 15.15
CA THR A 23 17.53 -2.41 14.98
C THR A 23 16.25 -2.82 14.28
N VAL A 24 16.37 -3.50 13.15
CA VAL A 24 15.28 -4.08 12.37
C VAL A 24 15.17 -5.56 12.72
N LEU A 25 14.00 -5.97 13.21
CA LEU A 25 13.69 -7.34 13.62
C LEU A 25 12.84 -7.98 12.53
N GLU A 26 13.37 -9.00 11.87
CA GLU A 26 12.68 -9.72 10.81
C GLU A 26 12.52 -11.20 11.19
N ARG A 27 11.30 -11.71 11.10
CA ARG A 27 11.01 -13.11 11.45
C ARG A 27 11.54 -14.11 10.43
N GLU A 28 11.62 -13.70 9.16
CA GLU A 28 12.09 -14.58 8.09
C GLU A 28 13.61 -14.71 8.09
N ARG A 29 14.09 -15.90 7.73
CA ARG A 29 15.53 -16.20 7.63
C ARG A 29 16.17 -15.61 6.38
N SER A 30 15.43 -15.63 5.30
CA SER A 30 15.86 -15.20 3.96
C SER A 30 15.03 -13.99 3.47
N GLU A 31 15.29 -13.59 2.27
CA GLU A 31 14.48 -12.58 1.59
C GLU A 31 13.04 -13.05 1.46
N ARG A 32 12.14 -12.12 1.72
CA ARG A 32 10.71 -12.36 1.77
C ARG A 32 10.06 -12.07 0.42
N ILE A 33 9.23 -12.99 -0.04
CA ILE A 33 8.31 -12.73 -1.14
C ILE A 33 6.98 -12.24 -0.53
N LYS A 34 6.68 -10.94 -0.67
CA LYS A 34 5.37 -10.40 -0.27
C LYS A 34 4.45 -10.31 -1.49
N PRO A 35 3.29 -10.99 -1.47
CA PRO A 35 2.29 -10.85 -2.53
C PRO A 35 1.90 -9.39 -2.74
N CYS A 36 1.93 -8.94 -4.00
CA CYS A 36 1.58 -7.56 -4.37
C CYS A 36 1.42 -7.47 -5.89
N GLY A 37 0.49 -6.63 -6.36
CA GLY A 37 0.42 -6.25 -7.79
C GLY A 37 1.63 -5.44 -8.25
N GLY A 38 2.33 -4.79 -7.33
CA GLY A 38 3.53 -4.00 -7.62
C GLY A 38 3.25 -2.55 -8.01
N GLY A 39 1.99 -2.17 -8.20
CA GLY A 39 1.63 -0.81 -8.60
C GLY A 39 2.02 0.26 -7.57
N MET A 40 2.72 1.29 -7.99
CA MET A 40 3.23 2.36 -7.12
C MET A 40 3.39 3.67 -7.88
N ALA A 41 2.97 4.78 -7.28
CA ALA A 41 3.20 6.11 -7.84
C ALA A 41 4.70 6.43 -7.93
N ALA A 42 5.19 6.90 -9.07
CA ALA A 42 6.59 7.30 -9.23
C ALA A 42 6.99 8.46 -8.32
N SER A 43 6.02 9.27 -7.88
CA SER A 43 6.25 10.39 -6.95
C SER A 43 6.84 9.99 -5.60
N VAL A 44 6.81 8.69 -5.24
CA VAL A 44 7.47 8.18 -4.02
C VAL A 44 8.99 8.36 -4.06
N GLN A 45 9.60 8.47 -5.25
CA GLN A 45 11.03 8.76 -5.42
C GLN A 45 11.49 9.99 -4.64
N GLN A 46 10.65 10.99 -4.50
CA GLN A 46 10.99 12.24 -3.79
C GLN A 46 11.35 12.04 -2.30
N TRP A 47 10.96 10.93 -1.70
CA TRP A 47 11.27 10.63 -0.29
C TRP A 47 12.65 10.01 -0.11
N PHE A 48 13.27 9.53 -1.18
CA PHE A 48 14.54 8.83 -1.12
C PHE A 48 15.62 9.55 -1.95
N PRO A 49 16.81 9.78 -1.41
CA PRO A 49 17.92 10.41 -2.15
C PRO A 49 18.66 9.44 -3.08
N PHE A 50 18.32 8.17 -3.06
CA PHE A 50 18.84 7.14 -3.95
C PHE A 50 17.77 6.72 -4.95
N ASP A 51 18.21 6.17 -6.08
CA ASP A 51 17.34 5.79 -7.17
C ASP A 51 16.58 4.49 -6.88
N LEU A 52 15.25 4.54 -6.97
CA LEU A 52 14.37 3.38 -6.86
C LEU A 52 14.17 2.64 -8.18
N GLN A 53 14.64 3.16 -9.30
CA GLN A 53 14.43 2.58 -10.63
C GLN A 53 14.96 1.16 -10.77
N SER A 54 16.00 0.78 -10.04
CA SER A 54 16.52 -0.59 -10.01
C SER A 54 15.51 -1.64 -9.53
N ALA A 55 14.45 -1.21 -8.83
CA ALA A 55 13.35 -2.06 -8.39
C ALA A 55 12.11 -2.00 -9.31
N VAL A 56 12.12 -1.15 -10.35
CA VAL A 56 11.03 -0.98 -11.30
C VAL A 56 11.14 -2.05 -12.40
N ASP A 57 10.06 -2.76 -12.61
CA ASP A 57 9.94 -3.75 -13.68
C ASP A 57 9.39 -3.13 -14.96
N ASP A 58 8.39 -2.23 -14.83
CA ASP A 58 7.82 -1.51 -15.95
C ASP A 58 7.34 -0.12 -15.53
N VAL A 59 7.34 0.81 -16.49
CA VAL A 59 6.85 2.18 -16.34
C VAL A 59 5.54 2.30 -17.11
N ILE A 60 4.45 2.49 -16.39
CA ILE A 60 3.12 2.56 -16.97
C ILE A 60 2.85 3.95 -17.52
N GLN A 61 2.51 4.00 -18.79
CA GLN A 61 2.13 5.21 -19.51
C GLN A 61 0.63 5.24 -19.84
N GLN A 62 -0.02 4.06 -19.83
CA GLN A 62 -1.43 3.89 -20.15
C GLN A 62 -2.11 3.01 -19.13
N VAL A 63 -3.35 3.34 -18.82
CA VAL A 63 -4.23 2.50 -18.00
C VAL A 63 -5.49 2.16 -18.78
N ASP A 64 -5.76 0.87 -18.90
CA ASP A 64 -6.96 0.33 -19.52
C ASP A 64 -7.95 -0.05 -18.42
N PHE A 65 -9.15 0.50 -18.51
CA PHE A 65 -10.29 0.11 -17.68
C PHE A 65 -11.29 -0.64 -18.53
N SER A 66 -11.88 -1.72 -18.00
CA SER A 66 -12.93 -2.46 -18.67
C SER A 66 -14.02 -2.89 -17.69
N TRP A 67 -15.17 -3.25 -18.23
CA TRP A 67 -16.33 -3.73 -17.49
C TRP A 67 -16.77 -5.10 -18.03
N CYS A 68 -16.65 -6.14 -17.24
CA CYS A 68 -17.00 -7.51 -17.61
C CYS A 68 -16.37 -7.92 -18.95
N LEU A 69 -15.06 -7.72 -19.11
CA LEU A 69 -14.23 -8.01 -20.29
C LEU A 69 -14.69 -7.27 -21.57
N SER A 70 -15.43 -6.19 -21.40
CA SER A 70 -15.99 -5.39 -22.50
C SER A 70 -15.96 -3.91 -22.15
N ASP A 71 -16.47 -3.07 -23.05
CA ASP A 71 -16.66 -1.62 -22.82
C ASP A 71 -15.36 -0.91 -22.36
N PRO A 72 -14.24 -1.05 -23.10
CA PRO A 72 -12.95 -0.54 -22.68
C PRO A 72 -12.89 0.98 -22.67
N VAL A 73 -12.11 1.52 -21.75
CA VAL A 73 -11.76 2.95 -21.64
C VAL A 73 -10.27 3.06 -21.36
N VAL A 74 -9.60 3.85 -22.19
CA VAL A 74 -8.14 4.05 -22.09
C VAL A 74 -7.86 5.42 -21.50
N ALA A 75 -6.88 5.48 -20.61
CA ALA A 75 -6.35 6.71 -20.05
C ALA A 75 -4.85 6.76 -20.20
N GLU A 76 -4.34 7.79 -20.85
CA GLU A 76 -2.92 8.10 -20.82
C GLU A 76 -2.55 8.74 -19.49
N LEU A 77 -1.42 8.33 -18.93
CA LEU A 77 -0.86 8.90 -17.73
C LEU A 77 0.02 10.12 -18.09
N PRO A 78 -0.14 11.26 -17.41
CA PRO A 78 0.71 12.42 -17.66
C PRO A 78 2.13 12.19 -17.10
N GLY A 79 3.12 12.81 -17.74
CA GLY A 79 4.51 12.80 -17.29
C GLY A 79 5.36 11.64 -17.83
N SER A 80 6.63 11.61 -17.44
CA SER A 80 7.62 10.65 -17.94
C SER A 80 7.66 9.32 -17.19
N ALA A 81 7.21 9.30 -15.94
CA ALA A 81 7.22 8.12 -15.09
C ALA A 81 6.14 8.17 -14.01
N PRO A 82 4.85 8.28 -14.39
CA PRO A 82 3.78 8.58 -13.43
C PRO A 82 3.40 7.41 -12.53
N PHE A 83 3.53 6.17 -13.03
CA PHE A 83 3.16 4.97 -12.29
C PHE A 83 4.13 3.84 -12.64
N TRP A 84 4.64 3.19 -11.61
CA TRP A 84 5.60 2.10 -11.71
C TRP A 84 4.98 0.76 -11.33
N ILE A 85 5.41 -0.29 -11.99
CA ILE A 85 5.24 -1.65 -11.49
C ILE A 85 6.59 -2.10 -10.95
N VAL A 86 6.61 -2.44 -9.66
CA VAL A 86 7.84 -2.82 -8.95
C VAL A 86 7.79 -4.28 -8.49
N LYS A 87 8.94 -4.94 -8.50
CA LYS A 87 9.13 -6.20 -7.78
C LYS A 87 9.36 -5.92 -6.31
N ARG A 88 8.46 -6.45 -5.48
CA ARG A 88 8.53 -6.25 -4.02
C ARG A 88 9.82 -6.81 -3.44
N GLU A 89 10.30 -7.92 -3.95
CA GLU A 89 11.54 -8.53 -3.51
C GLU A 89 12.72 -7.56 -3.71
N ARG A 90 12.80 -6.89 -4.84
CA ARG A 90 13.85 -5.91 -5.14
C ARG A 90 13.67 -4.61 -4.37
N LEU A 91 12.43 -4.10 -4.29
CA LEU A 91 12.15 -2.85 -3.59
C LEU A 91 12.43 -2.98 -2.09
N ASP A 92 11.92 -4.05 -1.47
CA ASP A 92 12.10 -4.28 -0.02
C ASP A 92 13.59 -4.51 0.30
N ALA A 93 14.33 -5.26 -0.54
CA ALA A 93 15.77 -5.45 -0.41
C ALA A 93 16.54 -4.14 -0.55
N LEU A 94 16.29 -3.37 -1.60
CA LEU A 94 16.96 -2.08 -1.84
C LEU A 94 16.79 -1.12 -0.65
N LEU A 95 15.57 -0.96 -0.16
CA LEU A 95 15.29 -0.09 1.00
C LEU A 95 16.03 -0.55 2.26
N LEU A 96 16.05 -1.85 2.49
CA LEU A 96 16.72 -2.44 3.65
C LEU A 96 18.26 -2.31 3.54
N GLU A 97 18.84 -2.58 2.37
CA GLU A 97 20.26 -2.40 2.09
C GLU A 97 20.72 -0.96 2.33
N GLN A 98 19.94 -0.01 1.85
CA GLN A 98 20.22 1.42 2.11
C GLN A 98 20.15 1.78 3.59
N ALA A 99 19.23 1.19 4.35
CA ALA A 99 19.17 1.37 5.80
C ALA A 99 20.40 0.77 6.49
N ILE A 100 20.82 -0.45 6.10
CA ILE A 100 22.01 -1.13 6.63
C ILE A 100 23.28 -0.34 6.30
N ALA A 101 23.41 0.18 5.09
CA ALA A 101 24.54 1.00 4.66
C ALA A 101 24.71 2.26 5.52
N LEU A 102 23.62 2.77 6.11
CA LEU A 102 23.62 3.88 7.06
C LEU A 102 23.76 3.44 8.53
N GLY A 103 24.03 2.15 8.78
CA GLY A 103 24.31 1.63 10.14
C GLY A 103 23.10 1.01 10.85
N ALA A 104 21.98 0.80 10.18
CA ALA A 104 20.90 0.02 10.78
C ALA A 104 21.32 -1.46 10.96
N ASN A 105 21.01 -2.02 12.12
CA ASN A 105 21.31 -3.42 12.44
C ASN A 105 20.11 -4.30 12.08
N LEU A 106 20.30 -5.31 11.24
CA LEU A 106 19.28 -6.29 10.90
C LEU A 106 19.44 -7.57 11.73
N LYS A 107 18.38 -7.96 12.42
CA LYS A 107 18.25 -9.27 13.06
C LYS A 107 17.20 -10.09 12.33
N ARG A 108 17.63 -11.10 11.60
CA ARG A 108 16.76 -12.10 10.98
C ARG A 108 16.43 -13.22 11.97
N SER A 109 15.43 -14.03 11.67
CA SER A 109 14.91 -15.10 12.53
C SER A 109 14.50 -14.61 13.92
N PHE A 110 14.06 -13.35 14.03
CA PHE A 110 13.59 -12.76 15.27
C PHE A 110 12.06 -12.55 15.18
N GLU A 111 11.31 -13.56 15.56
CA GLU A 111 9.86 -13.47 15.67
C GLU A 111 9.47 -12.90 17.03
N VAL A 112 8.88 -11.71 17.01
CA VAL A 112 8.46 -11.02 18.24
C VAL A 112 7.26 -11.74 18.85
N ALA A 113 7.42 -12.24 20.08
CA ALA A 113 6.39 -12.92 20.86
C ALA A 113 5.71 -12.00 21.85
N ASP A 114 6.43 -11.01 22.39
CA ASP A 114 5.86 -10.08 23.35
C ASP A 114 6.51 -8.70 23.31
N LEU A 115 5.71 -7.71 23.69
CA LEU A 115 6.09 -6.31 23.83
C LEU A 115 5.62 -5.82 25.19
N GLU A 116 6.55 -5.46 26.03
CA GLU A 116 6.29 -4.87 27.34
C GLU A 116 6.92 -3.49 27.42
N ARG A 117 6.29 -2.61 28.15
CA ARG A 117 6.85 -1.31 28.45
C ARG A 117 7.19 -1.23 29.90
N ASP A 118 8.46 -1.03 30.17
CA ASP A 118 8.99 -0.54 31.43
C ASP A 118 8.81 0.99 31.51
N GLU A 119 9.16 1.63 32.61
CA GLU A 119 8.97 3.07 32.82
C GLU A 119 9.50 3.92 31.66
N ASN A 120 10.68 3.61 31.14
CA ASN A 120 11.39 4.40 30.13
C ASN A 120 11.72 3.68 28.84
N HIS A 121 11.62 2.34 28.80
CA HIS A 121 12.05 1.53 27.67
C HIS A 121 10.98 0.50 27.28
N TRP A 122 11.10 0.01 26.06
CA TRP A 122 10.36 -1.13 25.56
C TRP A 122 11.24 -2.37 25.64
N LEU A 123 10.69 -3.45 26.15
CA LEU A 123 11.29 -4.80 26.12
C LEU A 123 10.62 -5.57 24.99
N VAL A 124 11.39 -5.86 23.95
CA VAL A 124 10.94 -6.62 22.78
C VAL A 124 11.48 -8.03 22.91
N ARG A 125 10.59 -9.00 23.16
CA ARG A 125 10.95 -10.39 23.41
C ARG A 125 10.67 -11.26 22.19
N SER A 126 11.63 -12.06 21.76
CA SER A 126 11.45 -13.07 20.73
C SER A 126 10.78 -14.34 21.24
N LYS A 127 10.30 -15.20 20.34
CA LYS A 127 9.80 -16.53 20.69
C LYS A 127 10.85 -17.42 21.33
N GLU A 128 12.12 -17.22 20.97
CA GLU A 128 13.27 -17.95 21.50
C GLU A 128 13.76 -17.39 22.85
N GLY A 129 13.11 -16.30 23.34
CA GLY A 129 13.41 -15.71 24.64
C GLY A 129 14.49 -14.61 24.61
N GLU A 130 15.03 -14.27 23.45
CA GLU A 130 15.92 -13.11 23.32
C GLU A 130 15.16 -11.81 23.61
N VAL A 131 15.78 -10.87 24.35
CA VAL A 131 15.19 -9.59 24.73
C VAL A 131 16.03 -8.46 24.17
N ILE A 132 15.37 -7.49 23.56
CA ILE A 132 15.98 -6.25 23.08
C ILE A 132 15.29 -5.07 23.75
N GLU A 133 16.09 -4.18 24.32
CA GLU A 133 15.62 -2.93 24.90
C GLU A 133 15.66 -1.80 23.85
N ALA A 134 14.60 -0.98 23.83
CA ALA A 134 14.50 0.14 22.92
C ALA A 134 13.74 1.32 23.56
N LYS A 135 14.15 2.56 23.25
CA LYS A 135 13.40 3.76 23.63
C LYS A 135 12.06 3.85 22.91
N ALA A 136 12.05 3.39 21.65
CA ALA A 136 10.86 3.42 20.80
C ALA A 136 10.68 2.11 20.03
N VAL A 137 9.43 1.77 19.73
CA VAL A 137 9.05 0.64 18.88
C VAL A 137 8.22 1.12 17.69
N VAL A 138 8.54 0.61 16.51
CA VAL A 138 7.73 0.81 15.31
C VAL A 138 7.17 -0.52 14.84
N LEU A 139 5.85 -0.60 14.77
CA LEU A 139 5.08 -1.75 14.31
C LEU A 139 4.98 -1.68 12.78
N ALA A 140 5.75 -2.52 12.10
CA ALA A 140 5.82 -2.61 10.64
C ALA A 140 5.67 -4.05 10.12
N ASP A 141 5.12 -4.93 10.95
CA ASP A 141 4.97 -6.38 10.72
C ASP A 141 3.79 -6.75 9.82
N GLY A 142 3.14 -5.74 9.23
CA GLY A 142 2.17 -5.91 8.15
C GLY A 142 0.75 -6.20 8.62
N SER A 143 -0.08 -6.73 7.70
CA SER A 143 -1.52 -6.92 7.92
C SER A 143 -1.87 -7.92 9.01
N GLY A 144 -0.98 -8.86 9.31
CA GLY A 144 -1.15 -9.83 10.39
C GLY A 144 -0.79 -9.33 11.78
N SER A 145 -0.35 -8.07 11.95
CA SER A 145 0.12 -7.54 13.22
C SER A 145 -0.94 -7.60 14.34
N PRO A 146 -0.67 -8.23 15.48
CA PRO A 146 -1.58 -8.21 16.62
C PRO A 146 -1.41 -6.96 17.50
N TRP A 147 -0.28 -6.28 17.36
CA TRP A 147 0.19 -5.26 18.28
C TRP A 147 -0.61 -3.96 18.29
N PRO A 148 -1.03 -3.41 17.12
CA PRO A 148 -1.75 -2.13 17.12
C PRO A 148 -2.99 -2.18 18.00
N THR A 149 -3.79 -3.22 17.88
CA THR A 149 -5.01 -3.41 18.69
C THR A 149 -4.69 -3.55 20.19
N ARG A 150 -3.61 -4.26 20.54
CA ARG A 150 -3.18 -4.43 21.93
C ARG A 150 -2.81 -3.11 22.61
N PHE A 151 -2.24 -2.18 21.85
CA PHE A 151 -1.81 -0.87 22.37
C PHE A 151 -2.78 0.29 22.06
N GLY A 152 -4.00 -0.02 21.62
CA GLY A 152 -4.99 0.99 21.28
C GLY A 152 -4.65 1.85 20.06
N ILE A 153 -3.78 1.33 19.17
CA ILE A 153 -3.34 1.97 17.93
C ILE A 153 -4.16 1.42 16.77
N GLY A 154 -4.54 2.30 15.85
CA GLY A 154 -5.33 1.90 14.69
C GLY A 154 -6.83 1.70 15.00
N PRO A 155 -7.60 1.16 14.04
CA PRO A 155 -9.03 1.00 14.17
C PRO A 155 -9.41 -0.12 15.15
N ARG A 156 -10.46 0.08 15.94
CA ARG A 156 -11.02 -0.96 16.83
C ARG A 156 -11.48 -2.19 16.06
N THR A 157 -12.05 -1.98 14.88
CA THR A 157 -12.46 -3.05 13.96
C THR A 157 -11.65 -2.92 12.68
N VAL A 158 -10.79 -3.89 12.41
CA VAL A 158 -9.96 -3.93 11.20
C VAL A 158 -10.80 -4.39 10.03
N HIS A 159 -10.74 -3.64 8.92
CA HIS A 159 -11.31 -4.06 7.65
C HIS A 159 -10.24 -4.76 6.82
N MET A 160 -10.46 -6.03 6.54
CA MET A 160 -9.54 -6.85 5.75
C MET A 160 -10.02 -6.94 4.31
N ALA A 161 -9.14 -6.65 3.38
CA ALA A 161 -9.26 -7.04 1.97
C ALA A 161 -8.48 -8.33 1.74
N LYS A 162 -8.96 -9.14 0.80
CA LYS A 162 -8.28 -10.37 0.36
C LYS A 162 -7.94 -10.26 -1.10
N THR A 163 -6.74 -10.67 -1.46
CA THR A 163 -6.28 -10.72 -2.84
C THR A 163 -5.68 -12.08 -3.16
N LEU A 164 -5.91 -12.52 -4.40
CA LEU A 164 -5.21 -13.62 -5.03
C LEU A 164 -4.53 -13.08 -6.28
N SER A 165 -3.27 -13.36 -6.48
CA SER A 165 -2.57 -13.02 -7.72
C SER A 165 -1.73 -14.18 -8.23
N VAL A 166 -1.45 -14.17 -9.52
CA VAL A 166 -0.59 -15.13 -10.20
C VAL A 166 0.41 -14.36 -11.07
N ARG A 167 1.66 -14.80 -11.05
CA ARG A 167 2.69 -14.32 -11.98
C ARG A 167 2.81 -15.34 -13.11
N LEU A 168 2.60 -14.87 -14.33
CA LEU A 168 2.65 -15.66 -15.56
C LEU A 168 3.79 -15.20 -16.44
N GLU A 169 4.41 -16.13 -17.15
CA GLU A 169 5.43 -15.83 -18.17
C GLU A 169 4.77 -15.34 -19.45
N GLY A 170 5.40 -14.38 -20.12
CA GLY A 170 4.89 -13.76 -21.34
C GLY A 170 3.84 -12.67 -21.08
N MET A 171 3.65 -11.83 -22.08
CA MET A 171 2.76 -10.66 -22.00
C MET A 171 1.30 -10.96 -22.38
N GLY A 172 1.05 -12.11 -23.03
CA GLY A 172 -0.26 -12.40 -23.57
C GLY A 172 -0.73 -11.32 -24.55
N THR A 173 -1.94 -10.78 -24.31
CA THR A 173 -2.50 -9.65 -25.09
C THR A 173 -2.19 -8.28 -24.48
N LEU A 174 -1.61 -8.23 -23.26
CA LEU A 174 -1.30 -6.98 -22.57
C LEU A 174 -0.14 -6.26 -23.29
N GLN A 175 -0.33 -4.97 -23.54
CA GLN A 175 0.71 -4.16 -24.17
C GLN A 175 1.76 -3.70 -23.14
N PRO A 176 3.05 -3.61 -23.50
CA PRO A 176 4.06 -2.98 -22.65
C PRO A 176 3.66 -1.56 -22.22
N GLY A 177 3.99 -1.17 -21.01
CA GLY A 177 3.64 0.15 -20.47
C GLY A 177 2.15 0.35 -20.18
N THR A 178 1.35 -0.71 -20.23
CA THR A 178 -0.10 -0.65 -19.98
C THR A 178 -0.48 -1.45 -18.74
N ALA A 179 -1.16 -0.80 -17.80
CA ALA A 179 -1.81 -1.46 -16.66
C ALA A 179 -3.31 -1.62 -16.92
N ARG A 180 -3.86 -2.81 -16.74
CA ARG A 180 -5.30 -3.06 -16.91
C ARG A 180 -6.00 -3.24 -15.58
N PHE A 181 -7.16 -2.59 -15.45
CA PHE A 181 -8.11 -2.76 -14.35
C PHE A 181 -9.46 -3.24 -14.88
N GLU A 182 -9.92 -4.38 -14.39
CA GLU A 182 -11.16 -5.03 -14.79
C GLU A 182 -12.20 -4.92 -13.69
N PHE A 183 -13.32 -4.27 -13.97
CA PHE A 183 -14.46 -4.13 -13.07
C PHE A 183 -15.63 -5.03 -13.47
N GLY A 184 -16.50 -5.29 -12.51
CA GLY A 184 -17.75 -6.05 -12.74
C GLY A 184 -17.63 -7.55 -12.56
N LEU A 185 -16.45 -8.15 -12.66
CA LEU A 185 -16.20 -9.56 -12.36
C LEU A 185 -16.12 -9.83 -10.86
N VAL A 186 -15.72 -8.83 -10.10
CA VAL A 186 -15.47 -8.92 -8.66
C VAL A 186 -16.52 -8.17 -7.87
N HIS A 187 -17.08 -8.80 -6.85
CA HIS A 187 -17.95 -8.11 -5.89
C HIS A 187 -17.14 -7.21 -4.99
N HIS A 188 -17.45 -5.90 -4.99
CA HIS A 188 -16.80 -4.89 -4.15
C HIS A 188 -15.27 -4.83 -4.31
N GLY A 189 -14.81 -4.98 -5.54
CA GLY A 189 -13.39 -4.97 -5.88
C GLY A 189 -13.18 -4.92 -7.38
N PHE A 190 -12.00 -5.32 -7.80
CA PHE A 190 -11.61 -5.40 -9.20
C PHE A 190 -10.55 -6.49 -9.41
N ALA A 191 -10.36 -6.87 -10.67
CA ALA A 191 -9.20 -7.63 -11.09
C ALA A 191 -8.21 -6.71 -11.83
N TRP A 192 -6.95 -7.11 -11.90
CA TRP A 192 -5.90 -6.36 -12.57
C TRP A 192 -5.00 -7.27 -13.40
N ALA A 193 -4.37 -6.69 -14.41
CA ALA A 193 -3.23 -7.27 -15.10
C ALA A 193 -2.16 -6.19 -15.25
N PHE A 194 -0.99 -6.43 -14.67
CA PHE A 194 0.14 -5.51 -14.66
C PHE A 194 1.34 -6.16 -15.32
N PRO A 195 2.05 -5.44 -16.22
CA PRO A 195 3.24 -5.96 -16.87
C PRO A 195 4.38 -6.15 -15.86
N LEU A 196 5.20 -7.16 -16.11
CA LEU A 196 6.47 -7.41 -15.47
C LEU A 196 7.55 -7.50 -16.55
N ALA A 197 8.82 -7.41 -16.19
CA ALA A 197 9.93 -7.49 -17.15
C ALA A 197 9.88 -8.77 -18.03
N ASN A 198 9.40 -9.89 -17.49
CA ASN A 198 9.34 -11.18 -18.20
C ASN A 198 7.93 -11.82 -18.15
N GLY A 199 6.89 -11.02 -18.09
CA GLY A 199 5.53 -11.57 -18.01
C GLY A 199 4.52 -10.59 -17.45
N ILE A 200 3.50 -11.13 -16.81
CA ILE A 200 2.43 -10.31 -16.19
C ILE A 200 2.11 -10.78 -14.76
N ASN A 201 1.65 -9.86 -13.95
CA ASN A 201 0.99 -10.13 -12.67
C ASN A 201 -0.51 -9.94 -12.85
N VAL A 202 -1.26 -11.00 -12.78
CA VAL A 202 -2.73 -10.96 -12.84
C VAL A 202 -3.27 -11.22 -11.45
N GLY A 203 -4.25 -10.44 -11.02
CA GLY A 203 -4.80 -10.65 -9.70
C GLY A 203 -6.25 -10.18 -9.55
N VAL A 204 -6.81 -10.56 -8.43
CA VAL A 204 -8.19 -10.30 -8.04
C VAL A 204 -8.21 -9.85 -6.58
N GLY A 205 -8.97 -8.82 -6.27
CA GLY A 205 -9.10 -8.36 -4.90
C GLY A 205 -10.50 -7.86 -4.57
N THR A 206 -10.98 -8.21 -3.36
CA THR A 206 -12.18 -7.65 -2.75
C THR A 206 -11.78 -6.72 -1.61
N PHE A 207 -12.15 -5.44 -1.66
CA PHE A 207 -11.63 -4.41 -0.78
C PHE A 207 -12.67 -3.86 0.20
N ILE A 208 -13.94 -3.84 -0.18
CA ILE A 208 -15.05 -3.38 0.66
C ILE A 208 -16.14 -4.44 0.59
N GLY A 209 -16.58 -4.93 1.74
CA GLY A 209 -17.68 -5.89 1.79
C GLY A 209 -17.37 -7.12 2.63
N ARG A 210 -18.43 -7.89 2.92
CA ARG A 210 -18.35 -9.07 3.78
C ARG A 210 -18.21 -10.37 2.99
N ARG A 211 -18.50 -10.37 1.67
CA ARG A 211 -18.38 -11.53 0.79
C ARG A 211 -17.23 -11.28 -0.18
N ALA A 212 -16.21 -12.11 -0.09
CA ALA A 212 -15.21 -12.22 -1.13
C ALA A 212 -15.84 -12.88 -2.37
N SER A 213 -15.49 -12.43 -3.57
CA SER A 213 -15.74 -13.18 -4.78
C SER A 213 -14.89 -14.44 -4.78
N ASP A 214 -15.32 -15.46 -5.53
CA ASP A 214 -14.46 -16.59 -5.84
C ASP A 214 -13.32 -16.09 -6.76
N ALA A 215 -12.17 -15.86 -6.17
CA ALA A 215 -11.03 -15.27 -6.85
C ALA A 215 -10.46 -16.19 -7.93
N GLU A 216 -10.48 -17.51 -7.72
CA GLU A 216 -10.05 -18.50 -8.72
C GLU A 216 -10.97 -18.47 -9.94
N ALA A 217 -12.28 -18.51 -9.75
CA ALA A 217 -13.25 -18.44 -10.84
C ALA A 217 -13.14 -17.12 -11.64
N VAL A 218 -12.82 -16.00 -10.97
CA VAL A 218 -12.60 -14.73 -11.67
C VAL A 218 -11.30 -14.76 -12.49
N LEU A 219 -10.23 -15.38 -11.97
CA LEU A 219 -8.98 -15.55 -12.73
C LEU A 219 -9.21 -16.45 -13.94
N GLU A 220 -9.90 -17.59 -13.79
CA GLU A 220 -10.25 -18.49 -14.89
C GLU A 220 -11.05 -17.78 -16.00
N GLN A 221 -11.86 -16.82 -15.64
CA GLN A 221 -12.61 -16.00 -16.59
C GLN A 221 -11.76 -14.93 -17.28
N LEU A 222 -10.79 -14.34 -16.56
CA LEU A 222 -9.96 -13.24 -17.06
C LEU A 222 -8.81 -13.71 -17.93
N LEU A 223 -8.18 -14.84 -17.61
CA LEU A 223 -6.96 -15.32 -18.26
C LEU A 223 -7.11 -15.58 -19.76
N PRO A 224 -8.20 -16.18 -20.27
CA PRO A 224 -8.40 -16.35 -21.71
C PRO A 224 -8.43 -15.03 -22.48
N ASP A 225 -8.99 -13.98 -21.90
CA ASP A 225 -9.04 -12.62 -22.50
C ASP A 225 -7.64 -12.00 -22.56
N LEU A 226 -6.76 -12.38 -21.65
CA LEU A 226 -5.34 -12.01 -21.63
C LEU A 226 -4.45 -12.94 -22.49
N GLY A 227 -5.03 -13.93 -23.16
CA GLY A 227 -4.29 -14.87 -24.03
C GLY A 227 -3.65 -16.05 -23.31
N PHE A 228 -4.05 -16.37 -22.08
CA PHE A 228 -3.55 -17.51 -21.31
C PHE A 228 -4.60 -18.61 -21.19
N SER A 229 -4.18 -19.87 -21.40
CA SER A 229 -5.07 -21.04 -21.35
C SER A 229 -5.19 -21.67 -19.97
N SER A 230 -4.30 -21.34 -19.03
CA SER A 230 -4.25 -21.95 -17.70
C SER A 230 -3.67 -21.00 -16.64
N ILE A 231 -3.91 -21.32 -15.37
CA ILE A 231 -3.35 -20.60 -14.22
C ILE A 231 -2.01 -21.23 -13.80
N ASP A 232 -1.13 -21.50 -14.74
CA ASP A 232 0.18 -22.10 -14.46
C ASP A 232 1.19 -21.01 -14.10
N GLY A 233 1.30 -20.71 -12.80
CA GLY A 233 2.20 -19.68 -12.30
C GLY A 233 2.29 -19.64 -10.78
N LEU A 234 3.16 -18.76 -10.28
CA LEU A 234 3.33 -18.55 -8.84
C LEU A 234 2.09 -17.85 -8.25
N ARG A 235 1.25 -18.62 -7.57
CA ARG A 235 0.05 -18.12 -6.88
C ARG A 235 0.41 -17.50 -5.54
N GLN A 236 -0.17 -16.35 -5.26
CA GLN A 236 0.11 -15.59 -4.05
C GLN A 236 -1.20 -15.03 -3.45
N ASN A 237 -1.44 -15.33 -2.19
CA ASN A 237 -2.54 -14.77 -1.42
C ASN A 237 -2.03 -13.67 -0.50
N ALA A 238 -2.77 -12.57 -0.38
CA ALA A 238 -2.48 -11.53 0.58
C ALA A 238 -3.73 -11.00 1.26
N ASP A 239 -3.57 -10.68 2.53
CA ASP A 239 -4.51 -9.90 3.30
C ASP A 239 -3.99 -8.47 3.44
N LEU A 240 -4.87 -7.47 3.28
CA LEU A 240 -4.56 -6.06 3.41
C LEU A 240 -5.46 -5.43 4.47
N ARG A 241 -4.91 -4.57 5.30
CA ARG A 241 -5.70 -3.76 6.24
C ARG A 241 -6.10 -2.45 5.58
N VAL A 242 -7.37 -2.39 5.20
CA VAL A 242 -7.94 -1.25 4.48
C VAL A 242 -8.24 -0.12 5.45
N TRP A 243 -7.93 1.10 5.03
CA TRP A 243 -8.24 2.31 5.77
C TRP A 243 -9.78 2.45 5.97
N ASN A 244 -10.20 2.63 7.21
CA ASN A 244 -11.64 2.69 7.54
C ASN A 244 -12.03 3.86 8.46
N GLY A 245 -11.10 4.77 8.72
CA GLY A 245 -11.35 5.99 9.51
C GLY A 245 -10.09 6.57 10.13
N HIS A 246 -10.20 7.77 10.64
CA HIS A 246 -9.14 8.40 11.41
C HIS A 246 -9.01 7.73 12.77
N THR A 247 -7.83 7.27 13.10
CA THR A 247 -7.52 6.58 14.35
C THR A 247 -6.14 7.01 14.85
N PRO A 248 -5.85 6.89 16.15
CA PRO A 248 -4.51 7.08 16.65
C PRO A 248 -3.55 6.07 16.02
N LEU A 249 -2.42 6.54 15.50
CA LEU A 249 -1.37 5.69 14.91
C LEU A 249 -0.15 5.58 15.82
N HIS A 250 -0.24 6.10 17.04
CA HIS A 250 0.82 6.14 18.04
C HIS A 250 0.29 5.83 19.44
N GLY A 251 1.19 5.41 20.30
CA GLY A 251 1.08 5.32 21.75
C GLY A 251 2.34 5.87 22.39
N LYS A 252 2.53 5.62 23.68
CA LYS A 252 3.69 6.11 24.44
C LYS A 252 4.97 5.41 23.99
N GLY A 253 5.80 6.06 23.12
CA GLY A 253 7.03 5.51 22.57
C GLY A 253 6.82 4.35 21.58
N ILE A 254 5.63 4.25 20.99
CA ILE A 254 5.29 3.23 20.00
C ILE A 254 4.43 3.84 18.90
N LEU A 255 4.61 3.41 17.67
CA LEU A 255 3.74 3.78 16.55
C LEU A 255 3.63 2.65 15.52
N ALA A 256 2.61 2.72 14.67
CA ALA A 256 2.39 1.77 13.59
C ALA A 256 2.52 2.43 12.22
N VAL A 257 3.07 1.69 11.24
CA VAL A 257 3.28 2.14 9.86
C VAL A 257 2.74 1.11 8.85
N GLY A 258 2.43 1.54 7.64
CA GLY A 258 1.98 0.69 6.55
C GLY A 258 0.71 -0.11 6.86
N ASP A 259 0.69 -1.39 6.49
CA ASP A 259 -0.46 -2.26 6.71
C ASP A 259 -0.76 -2.49 8.21
N ALA A 260 0.26 -2.48 9.08
CA ALA A 260 0.03 -2.56 10.52
C ALA A 260 -0.79 -1.38 11.04
N ALA A 261 -0.67 -0.21 10.41
CA ALA A 261 -1.44 1.00 10.71
C ALA A 261 -2.80 1.08 9.96
N SER A 262 -3.17 0.06 9.17
CA SER A 262 -4.40 0.04 8.35
C SER A 262 -4.49 1.22 7.38
N LEU A 263 -3.44 1.44 6.60
CA LEU A 263 -3.33 2.59 5.68
C LEU A 263 -3.65 2.28 4.22
N CYS A 264 -3.97 1.02 3.86
CA CYS A 264 -4.28 0.65 2.48
C CYS A 264 -5.49 1.43 1.95
N ASP A 265 -5.38 1.93 0.71
CA ASP A 265 -6.44 2.67 0.03
C ASP A 265 -7.73 1.84 -0.07
N PRO A 266 -8.89 2.39 0.33
CA PRO A 266 -10.15 1.67 0.31
C PRO A 266 -10.79 1.52 -1.07
N PHE A 267 -10.30 2.20 -2.11
CA PHE A 267 -10.86 2.17 -3.46
C PHE A 267 -9.95 1.47 -4.46
N LEU A 268 -8.68 1.87 -4.54
CA LEU A 268 -7.69 1.31 -5.48
C LEU A 268 -6.75 0.29 -4.84
N ALA A 269 -6.89 0.01 -3.55
CA ALA A 269 -6.05 -0.94 -2.81
C ALA A 269 -4.54 -0.62 -2.83
N GLU A 270 -4.19 0.63 -3.03
CA GLU A 270 -2.81 1.07 -2.97
C GLU A 270 -2.27 0.97 -1.55
N GLY A 271 -1.22 0.17 -1.36
CA GLY A 271 -0.60 -0.04 -0.06
C GLY A 271 0.87 0.38 -0.01
N LEU A 272 1.57 0.44 -1.15
CA LEU A 272 3.00 0.77 -1.19
C LEU A 272 3.28 2.24 -0.86
N ARG A 273 2.62 3.17 -1.53
CA ARG A 273 2.79 4.60 -1.27
C ARG A 273 2.52 4.97 0.20
N PRO A 274 1.39 4.59 0.82
CA PRO A 274 1.19 4.88 2.24
C PRO A 274 2.18 4.15 3.16
N SER A 275 2.69 2.97 2.77
CA SER A 275 3.75 2.29 3.53
C SER A 275 5.04 3.11 3.56
N LEU A 276 5.51 3.57 2.41
CA LEU A 276 6.73 4.38 2.30
C LEU A 276 6.56 5.76 2.95
N MET A 277 5.42 6.42 2.70
CA MET A 277 5.07 7.71 3.31
C MET A 277 5.04 7.62 4.83
N SER A 278 4.31 6.64 5.37
CA SER A 278 4.20 6.48 6.83
C SER A 278 5.56 6.18 7.47
N GLY A 279 6.44 5.47 6.77
CA GLY A 279 7.82 5.26 7.21
C GLY A 279 8.62 6.55 7.33
N CYS A 280 8.54 7.41 6.32
CA CYS A 280 9.17 8.73 6.32
C CYS A 280 8.64 9.63 7.44
N GLU A 281 7.31 9.72 7.58
CA GLU A 281 6.66 10.55 8.61
C GLU A 281 6.90 10.03 10.04
N ALA A 282 6.96 8.71 10.20
CA ALA A 282 7.29 8.07 11.47
C ALA A 282 8.72 8.41 11.90
N ALA A 283 9.68 8.35 10.97
CA ALA A 283 11.07 8.69 11.27
C ALA A 283 11.21 10.15 11.67
N ALA A 284 10.58 11.09 10.97
CA ALA A 284 10.62 12.51 11.31
C ALA A 284 9.99 12.80 12.68
N SER A 285 8.88 12.13 13.03
CA SER A 285 8.22 12.31 14.31
C SER A 285 9.01 11.68 15.46
N LEU A 286 9.60 10.51 15.24
CA LEU A 286 10.47 9.84 16.21
C LEU A 286 11.76 10.66 16.47
N ASP A 287 12.36 11.24 15.42
CA ASP A 287 13.53 12.10 15.55
C ASP A 287 13.23 13.30 16.48
N SER A 288 12.11 13.99 16.22
CA SER A 288 11.68 15.12 17.03
C SER A 288 11.39 14.73 18.48
N TRP A 289 10.77 13.58 18.70
CA TRP A 289 10.47 13.08 20.04
C TRP A 289 11.73 12.62 20.79
N LEU A 290 12.62 11.88 20.12
CA LEU A 290 13.88 11.40 20.72
C LEU A 290 14.86 12.53 21.05
N LYS A 291 14.78 13.66 20.35
CA LYS A 291 15.51 14.90 20.62
C LYS A 291 14.78 15.83 21.59
N GLU A 292 13.67 15.37 22.17
CA GLU A 292 12.86 16.10 23.15
C GLU A 292 12.31 17.46 22.63
N THR A 293 12.24 17.62 21.31
CA THR A 293 11.61 18.80 20.68
C THR A 293 10.10 18.67 20.56
N GLN A 294 9.56 17.47 20.78
CA GLN A 294 8.13 17.18 20.87
C GLN A 294 7.84 16.34 22.14
N PRO A 295 6.72 16.60 22.83
CA PRO A 295 6.41 15.92 24.09
C PRO A 295 5.97 14.44 23.88
N ASP A 296 5.40 14.14 22.71
CA ASP A 296 4.90 12.83 22.35
C ASP A 296 4.91 12.59 20.83
N LEU A 297 4.34 11.47 20.39
CA LEU A 297 4.26 11.07 18.98
C LEU A 297 2.93 11.45 18.29
N SER A 298 2.10 12.32 18.90
CA SER A 298 0.80 12.75 18.34
C SER A 298 0.93 13.46 16.99
N ASN A 299 2.05 14.14 16.78
CA ASN A 299 2.43 14.78 15.54
C ASN A 299 2.44 13.76 14.36
N TYR A 300 2.89 12.51 14.56
CA TYR A 300 2.82 11.48 13.54
C TYR A 300 1.37 11.21 13.09
N THR A 301 0.45 11.01 14.04
CA THR A 301 -0.96 10.81 13.71
C THR A 301 -1.57 12.00 12.97
N ALA A 302 -1.25 13.23 13.41
CA ALA A 302 -1.73 14.46 12.77
C ALA A 302 -1.26 14.58 11.32
N ARG A 303 0.04 14.34 11.06
CA ARG A 303 0.63 14.36 9.72
C ARG A 303 0.06 13.28 8.80
N MET A 304 -0.11 12.06 9.31
CA MET A 304 -0.73 10.99 8.53
C MET A 304 -2.20 11.24 8.24
N ARG A 305 -2.92 11.89 9.14
CA ARG A 305 -4.28 12.35 8.88
C ARG A 305 -4.32 13.34 7.72
N GLU A 306 -3.52 14.38 7.77
CA GLU A 306 -3.47 15.44 6.76
C GLU A 306 -3.01 14.91 5.39
N ARG A 307 -1.89 14.19 5.36
CA ARG A 307 -1.25 13.76 4.11
C ARG A 307 -1.92 12.57 3.43
N TRP A 308 -2.63 11.74 4.19
CA TRP A 308 -3.25 10.53 3.68
C TRP A 308 -4.72 10.38 4.09
N GLY A 309 -5.01 10.42 5.39
CA GLY A 309 -6.31 10.09 5.96
C GLY A 309 -7.47 10.92 5.42
N ASP A 310 -7.29 12.22 5.24
CA ASP A 310 -8.34 13.11 4.74
C ASP A 310 -8.72 12.79 3.28
N SER A 311 -7.74 12.41 2.45
CA SER A 311 -8.01 11.88 1.10
C SER A 311 -8.72 10.53 1.18
N MET A 312 -8.27 9.61 2.04
CA MET A 312 -8.87 8.28 2.20
C MET A 312 -10.31 8.34 2.73
N ALA A 313 -10.67 9.36 3.51
CA ALA A 313 -12.05 9.59 3.93
C ALA A 313 -12.99 9.81 2.74
N TRP A 314 -12.53 10.51 1.71
CA TRP A 314 -13.26 10.66 0.45
C TRP A 314 -13.18 9.40 -0.41
N GLY A 315 -12.01 8.77 -0.51
CA GLY A 315 -11.83 7.49 -1.23
C GLY A 315 -12.80 6.42 -0.72
N ARG A 316 -12.97 6.30 0.59
CA ARG A 316 -13.92 5.36 1.20
C ARG A 316 -15.37 5.66 0.81
N ARG A 317 -15.78 6.94 0.83
CA ARG A 317 -17.14 7.33 0.41
C ARG A 317 -17.38 7.03 -1.07
N ILE A 318 -16.41 7.35 -1.91
CA ILE A 318 -16.46 7.04 -3.36
C ILE A 318 -16.56 5.53 -3.56
N ALA A 319 -15.72 4.74 -2.88
CA ALA A 319 -15.73 3.30 -2.96
C ALA A 319 -17.07 2.69 -2.52
N GLN A 320 -17.67 3.19 -1.43
CA GLN A 320 -18.97 2.73 -0.96
C GLN A 320 -20.09 2.96 -1.99
N VAL A 321 -20.11 4.13 -2.63
CA VAL A 321 -21.09 4.43 -3.69
C VAL A 321 -20.82 3.64 -4.96
N PHE A 322 -19.56 3.61 -5.40
CA PHE A 322 -19.13 2.91 -6.61
C PHE A 322 -19.45 1.43 -6.54
N TYR A 323 -19.02 0.75 -5.46
CA TYR A 323 -19.22 -0.69 -5.32
C TYR A 323 -20.66 -1.09 -4.91
N ARG A 324 -21.48 -0.13 -4.46
CA ARG A 324 -22.92 -0.36 -4.24
C ARG A 324 -23.69 -0.47 -5.57
N PHE A 325 -23.28 0.32 -6.57
CA PHE A 325 -23.87 0.37 -7.90
C PHE A 325 -22.77 0.32 -8.96
N PRO A 326 -22.02 -0.80 -9.07
CA PRO A 326 -20.75 -0.81 -9.77
C PRO A 326 -20.88 -0.51 -11.27
N LYS A 327 -21.94 -0.98 -11.95
CA LYS A 327 -22.19 -0.67 -13.36
C LYS A 327 -22.43 0.84 -13.56
N VAL A 328 -23.23 1.45 -12.68
CA VAL A 328 -23.47 2.89 -12.72
C VAL A 328 -22.18 3.66 -12.35
N GLY A 329 -21.45 3.17 -11.35
CA GLY A 329 -20.15 3.69 -10.97
C GLY A 329 -19.16 3.69 -12.13
N TYR A 330 -19.08 2.61 -12.88
CA TYR A 330 -18.24 2.50 -14.08
C TYR A 330 -18.67 3.50 -15.15
N GLN A 331 -19.95 3.55 -15.51
CA GLN A 331 -20.47 4.44 -16.56
C GLN A 331 -20.33 5.92 -16.22
N LEU A 332 -20.55 6.30 -14.98
CA LEU A 332 -20.51 7.70 -14.54
C LEU A 332 -19.16 8.12 -13.96
N GLY A 333 -18.40 7.20 -13.37
CA GLY A 333 -17.16 7.47 -12.65
C GLY A 333 -15.89 7.17 -13.46
N ILE A 334 -15.96 6.24 -14.44
CA ILE A 334 -14.81 5.86 -15.26
C ILE A 334 -15.00 6.29 -16.71
N LYS A 335 -16.15 6.01 -17.32
CA LYS A 335 -16.38 6.19 -18.75
C LYS A 335 -16.60 7.65 -19.18
N ARG A 336 -16.76 8.60 -18.25
CA ARG A 336 -16.90 10.03 -18.64
C ARG A 336 -15.56 10.59 -19.15
N PRO A 337 -15.57 11.53 -20.13
CA PRO A 337 -14.38 11.96 -20.86
C PRO A 337 -13.17 12.38 -20.02
N THR A 338 -13.37 12.88 -18.78
CA THR A 338 -12.29 13.34 -17.91
C THR A 338 -12.05 12.44 -16.70
N ALA A 339 -12.83 11.37 -16.53
CA ALA A 339 -12.74 10.52 -15.35
C ALA A 339 -11.55 9.57 -15.41
N PRO A 340 -11.21 8.92 -16.54
CA PRO A 340 -10.05 8.04 -16.64
C PRO A 340 -8.74 8.78 -16.28
N GLN A 341 -8.56 10.00 -16.83
CA GLN A 341 -7.38 10.82 -16.53
C GLN A 341 -7.29 11.18 -15.04
N ARG A 342 -8.42 11.39 -14.35
CA ARG A 342 -8.41 11.68 -12.91
C ARG A 342 -8.03 10.46 -12.07
N ILE A 343 -8.50 9.27 -12.46
CA ILE A 343 -8.08 8.04 -11.80
C ILE A 343 -6.59 7.81 -12.04
N ALA A 344 -6.12 8.06 -13.25
CA ALA A 344 -4.71 8.04 -13.58
C ALA A 344 -3.90 9.01 -12.70
N GLN A 345 -4.39 10.24 -12.49
CA GLN A 345 -3.75 11.22 -11.59
C GLN A 345 -3.77 10.80 -10.11
N ILE A 346 -4.78 10.04 -9.66
CA ILE A 346 -4.77 9.44 -8.32
C ILE A 346 -3.68 8.37 -8.23
N LEU A 347 -3.58 7.50 -9.24
CA LEU A 347 -2.57 6.44 -9.30
C LEU A 347 -1.15 7.01 -9.34
N SER A 348 -0.93 8.11 -10.07
CA SER A 348 0.37 8.81 -10.10
C SER A 348 0.67 9.62 -8.85
N GLY A 349 -0.33 9.82 -7.98
CA GLY A 349 -0.19 10.62 -6.76
C GLY A 349 -0.28 12.13 -6.95
N GLU A 350 -0.63 12.60 -8.16
CA GLU A 350 -0.81 14.03 -8.46
C GLU A 350 -2.11 14.61 -7.90
N MET A 351 -3.10 13.75 -7.66
CA MET A 351 -4.43 14.13 -7.19
C MET A 351 -4.87 13.25 -6.02
N GLY A 352 -5.55 13.85 -5.04
CA GLY A 352 -6.26 13.11 -3.99
C GLY A 352 -7.76 12.94 -4.30
N TYR A 353 -8.43 12.02 -3.60
CA TYR A 353 -9.88 11.86 -3.70
C TYR A 353 -10.65 13.11 -3.27
N GLY A 354 -10.08 13.90 -2.33
CA GLY A 354 -10.65 15.16 -1.89
C GLY A 354 -10.79 16.20 -3.00
N ASP A 355 -9.82 16.24 -3.92
CA ASP A 355 -9.85 17.16 -5.07
C ASP A 355 -11.00 16.84 -6.03
N ILE A 356 -11.26 15.54 -6.24
CA ILE A 356 -12.40 15.09 -7.04
C ILE A 356 -13.71 15.50 -6.38
N ALA A 357 -13.85 15.25 -5.08
CA ALA A 357 -15.05 15.56 -4.32
C ALA A 357 -15.35 17.07 -4.35
N GLN A 358 -14.36 17.93 -4.11
CA GLN A 358 -14.51 19.39 -4.17
C GLN A 358 -14.95 19.87 -5.56
N ARG A 359 -14.38 19.32 -6.63
CA ARG A 359 -14.78 19.69 -8.01
C ARG A 359 -16.22 19.29 -8.32
N VAL A 360 -16.64 18.09 -7.87
CA VAL A 360 -18.04 17.64 -8.03
C VAL A 360 -18.99 18.55 -7.26
N ILE A 361 -18.69 18.87 -6.01
CA ILE A 361 -19.51 19.76 -5.17
C ILE A 361 -19.63 21.15 -5.80
N ARG A 362 -18.51 21.75 -6.24
CA ARG A 362 -18.53 23.08 -6.92
C ARG A 362 -19.41 23.05 -8.16
N ARG A 363 -19.34 21.98 -8.96
CA ARG A 363 -20.16 21.87 -10.18
C ARG A 363 -21.65 21.77 -9.89
N LEU A 364 -22.02 21.06 -8.84
CA LEU A 364 -23.41 20.95 -8.38
C LEU A 364 -23.94 22.27 -7.81
N MET A 365 -23.11 23.05 -7.12
CA MET A 365 -23.48 24.38 -6.62
C MET A 365 -23.67 25.39 -7.77
N LEU A 366 -22.80 25.38 -8.77
CA LEU A 366 -22.88 26.28 -9.93
C LEU A 366 -24.04 25.96 -10.90
N GLN A 367 -24.60 24.74 -10.86
CA GLN A 367 -25.78 24.36 -11.65
C GLN A 367 -27.11 24.69 -10.96
N ARG A 368 -27.08 25.15 -9.70
CA ARG A 368 -28.26 25.51 -8.91
C ARG A 368 -28.45 27.05 -8.74
N GLY A 369 -27.52 27.84 -9.25
CA GLY A 369 -27.61 29.30 -9.36
C GLY A 369 -27.78 29.69 -10.84
#